data_76383b1208865f2151a7d4222645be05
#
_entry.id   76383b1208865f2151a7d4222645be05
#
_cell.length_a   1.000
_cell.length_b   1.000
_cell.length_c   1.000
_cell.angle_alpha   90.00
_cell.angle_beta   90.00
_cell.angle_gamma   90.00
#
_symmetry.space_group_name_H-M   'P 1'
#
loop_
_entity.id
_entity.type
_entity.pdbx_description
1 polymer ?
#
loop_
_entity_poly.entity_id
_entity_poly.type
_entity_poly.pdbx_seq_one_letter_code
_entity_poly.pdbx_strand_id
1 'polypeptide(L)'
;QMCIRDSKWGSVSAAVIAGIVCFAAWWAVPEQGGDSRSLLTEENREKPTLVKTLEDGSVVYLAQESTLKYPEHFAEDKREVNLQGEAFFDVAKKPEQAFTIETARVRVEVLGTAFNVRSNEGVPFSLSVKRGKVKVLLKQEEQTVFVEAGETVILQGGSLLVSETENPELFDRYTSNIRFKDECLEDVLRAINKESAGWQIEAASPTLGKRRLTVEFSNNSPESVAELICWTFDLKCTRQGNRLILSEQ
;
A
#
# COMPACT_ATOMS: atom_id res chain seq x y z
N GLN A 1 -48.21 61.61 44.26
CA GLN A 1 -46.97 60.86 44.60
C GLN A 1 -46.97 59.58 43.77
N MET A 2 -46.09 59.49 42.83
CA MET A 2 -46.03 58.42 41.89
C MET A 2 -44.68 57.71 42.08
N CYS A 3 -44.69 56.49 42.60
CA CYS A 3 -43.51 55.69 42.84
C CYS A 3 -43.16 54.98 41.53
N ILE A 4 -41.97 55.28 40.97
CA ILE A 4 -41.34 54.58 39.87
C ILE A 4 -40.65 53.37 40.45
N ARG A 5 -41.03 52.21 39.99
CA ARG A 5 -40.44 50.88 40.31
C ARG A 5 -39.45 50.47 39.24
N ASP A 6 -38.18 50.67 39.55
CA ASP A 6 -37.08 50.26 38.67
C ASP A 6 -37.06 48.75 38.52
N SER A 7 -37.18 48.26 37.24
CA SER A 7 -37.07 46.88 36.86
C SER A 7 -35.59 46.54 36.57
N LYS A 8 -34.95 45.85 37.53
CA LYS A 8 -33.58 45.29 37.36
C LYS A 8 -33.59 43.86 36.73
N TRP A 9 -34.15 43.74 35.55
CA TRP A 9 -34.25 42.40 34.89
C TRP A 9 -33.51 42.28 33.54
N GLY A 10 -32.52 43.15 33.30
CA GLY A 10 -31.83 43.20 32.00
C GLY A 10 -30.47 42.54 31.90
N SER A 11 -29.81 42.09 32.98
CA SER A 11 -28.40 41.73 32.96
C SER A 11 -28.07 40.22 33.12
N VAL A 12 -29.05 39.39 33.43
CA VAL A 12 -28.81 37.95 33.67
C VAL A 12 -28.99 37.12 32.38
N SER A 13 -29.79 37.59 31.43
CA SER A 13 -30.10 36.85 30.21
C SER A 13 -28.97 36.84 29.16
N ALA A 14 -28.16 37.90 29.10
CA ALA A 14 -27.06 38.00 28.12
C ALA A 14 -25.88 37.05 28.44
N ALA A 15 -25.54 36.88 29.71
CA ALA A 15 -24.45 36.01 30.14
C ALA A 15 -24.79 34.51 29.97
N VAL A 16 -26.06 34.13 30.18
CA VAL A 16 -26.53 32.75 29.99
C VAL A 16 -26.57 32.38 28.50
N ILE A 17 -27.02 33.29 27.64
CA ILE A 17 -27.04 33.06 26.18
C ILE A 17 -25.62 32.96 25.61
N ALA A 18 -24.68 33.80 26.05
CA ALA A 18 -23.28 33.72 25.64
C ALA A 18 -22.62 32.41 26.09
N GLY A 19 -22.91 31.92 27.30
CA GLY A 19 -22.44 30.64 27.82
C GLY A 19 -22.95 29.44 27.00
N ILE A 20 -24.22 29.43 26.60
CA ILE A 20 -24.82 28.37 25.79
C ILE A 20 -24.25 28.37 24.36
N VAL A 21 -24.02 29.54 23.77
CA VAL A 21 -23.42 29.66 22.43
C VAL A 21 -21.95 29.20 22.43
N CYS A 22 -21.17 29.55 23.44
CA CYS A 22 -19.78 29.07 23.57
C CYS A 22 -19.73 27.58 23.86
N PHE A 23 -20.65 27.02 24.65
CA PHE A 23 -20.72 25.59 24.91
C PHE A 23 -21.17 24.80 23.67
N ALA A 24 -22.14 25.32 22.92
CA ALA A 24 -22.57 24.72 21.64
C ALA A 24 -21.49 24.83 20.55
N ALA A 25 -20.73 25.92 20.51
CA ALA A 25 -19.60 26.09 19.60
C ALA A 25 -18.44 25.12 19.95
N TRP A 26 -18.24 24.80 21.21
CA TRP A 26 -17.22 23.82 21.62
C TRP A 26 -17.62 22.38 21.27
N TRP A 27 -18.92 22.05 21.30
CA TRP A 27 -19.43 20.76 20.84
C TRP A 27 -19.53 20.63 19.32
N ALA A 28 -19.57 21.75 18.62
CA ALA A 28 -19.65 21.80 17.16
C ALA A 28 -18.28 21.88 16.45
N VAL A 29 -17.15 21.88 17.21
CA VAL A 29 -15.84 21.63 16.61
C VAL A 29 -15.82 20.15 16.21
N PRO A 30 -15.90 19.80 14.90
CA PRO A 30 -15.65 18.43 14.53
C PRO A 30 -14.23 18.11 15.02
N GLU A 31 -14.10 17.11 15.87
CA GLU A 31 -12.80 16.48 16.04
C GLU A 31 -12.37 16.04 14.65
N GLN A 32 -11.56 16.86 13.99
CA GLN A 32 -10.70 16.41 12.93
C GLN A 32 -9.71 15.48 13.61
N GLY A 33 -10.17 14.27 13.90
CA GLY A 33 -9.34 13.13 14.17
C GLY A 33 -8.51 12.88 12.93
N GLY A 34 -7.55 13.73 12.67
CA GLY A 34 -6.42 13.44 11.82
C GLY A 34 -5.72 12.28 12.50
N ASP A 35 -5.94 11.08 11.99
CA ASP A 35 -5.23 9.87 12.38
C ASP A 35 -3.75 10.14 12.10
N SER A 36 -3.07 10.76 13.09
CA SER A 36 -1.64 11.11 13.03
C SER A 36 -0.80 9.85 13.20
N ARG A 37 -1.17 8.77 12.49
CA ARG A 37 -0.29 7.62 12.36
C ARG A 37 0.93 8.07 11.61
N SER A 38 2.09 7.84 12.18
CA SER A 38 3.36 8.11 11.50
C SER A 38 3.41 7.27 10.23
N LEU A 39 3.48 7.94 9.08
CA LEU A 39 3.65 7.27 7.81
C LEU A 39 5.12 6.95 7.60
N LEU A 40 5.41 5.69 7.33
CA LEU A 40 6.68 5.25 6.80
C LEU A 40 6.77 5.66 5.34
N THR A 41 7.98 5.96 4.89
CA THR A 41 8.24 6.36 3.50
C THR A 41 9.34 5.48 2.93
N GLU A 42 9.02 4.74 1.86
CA GLU A 42 10.00 4.05 1.03
C GLU A 42 10.18 4.80 -0.28
N GLU A 43 11.43 5.08 -0.62
CA GLU A 43 11.81 5.74 -1.87
C GLU A 43 12.80 4.87 -2.63
N ASN A 44 12.49 4.59 -3.88
CA ASN A 44 13.40 3.90 -4.79
C ASN A 44 13.97 4.87 -5.82
N ARG A 45 15.22 5.31 -5.62
CA ARG A 45 15.95 6.21 -6.53
C ARG A 45 16.76 5.47 -7.58
N GLU A 46 16.97 4.18 -7.40
CA GLU A 46 17.89 3.36 -8.17
C GLU A 46 17.17 2.22 -8.88
N LYS A 47 17.81 1.65 -9.88
CA LYS A 47 17.51 0.28 -10.33
C LYS A 47 18.30 -0.67 -9.41
N PRO A 48 17.79 -1.84 -9.08
CA PRO A 48 16.58 -2.51 -9.52
C PRO A 48 15.30 -2.09 -8.78
N THR A 49 14.19 -2.80 -9.04
CA THR A 49 12.91 -2.63 -8.35
C THR A 49 13.05 -2.90 -6.85
N LEU A 50 12.65 -1.96 -6.01
CA LEU A 50 12.65 -2.13 -4.55
C LEU A 50 11.39 -2.88 -4.12
N VAL A 51 11.57 -3.98 -3.41
CA VAL A 51 10.45 -4.79 -2.91
C VAL A 51 10.21 -4.49 -1.43
N LYS A 52 8.94 -4.25 -1.11
CA LYS A 52 8.47 -4.05 0.26
C LYS A 52 7.28 -4.96 0.56
N THR A 53 7.38 -5.73 1.62
CA THR A 53 6.25 -6.48 2.16
C THR A 53 5.58 -5.65 3.25
N LEU A 54 4.25 -5.48 3.14
CA LEU A 54 3.44 -4.77 4.13
C LEU A 54 2.92 -5.75 5.20
N GLU A 55 2.50 -5.22 6.35
CA GLU A 55 2.07 -6.05 7.49
C GLU A 55 0.90 -6.99 7.17
N ASP A 56 0.04 -6.60 6.21
CA ASP A 56 -1.10 -7.41 5.77
C ASP A 56 -0.72 -8.58 4.85
N GLY A 57 0.58 -8.71 4.50
CA GLY A 57 1.13 -9.67 3.57
C GLY A 57 1.04 -9.26 2.09
N SER A 58 0.62 -8.03 1.80
CA SER A 58 0.73 -7.44 0.46
C SER A 58 2.18 -7.16 0.12
N VAL A 59 2.55 -7.35 -1.15
CA VAL A 59 3.89 -7.07 -1.65
C VAL A 59 3.83 -5.94 -2.66
N VAL A 60 4.69 -4.95 -2.50
CA VAL A 60 4.82 -3.79 -3.39
C VAL A 60 6.18 -3.83 -4.05
N TYR A 61 6.21 -3.81 -5.37
CA TYR A 61 7.38 -3.74 -6.22
C TYR A 61 7.51 -2.31 -6.74
N LEU A 62 8.29 -1.50 -6.06
CA LEU A 62 8.43 -0.07 -6.31
C LEU A 62 9.46 0.18 -7.41
N ALA A 63 9.04 0.74 -8.54
CA ALA A 63 9.93 1.06 -9.66
C ALA A 63 10.88 2.21 -9.31
N GLN A 64 11.89 2.43 -10.16
CA GLN A 64 12.81 3.57 -10.01
C GLN A 64 12.05 4.91 -9.99
N GLU A 65 12.56 5.88 -9.24
CA GLU A 65 11.99 7.23 -9.09
C GLU A 65 10.55 7.22 -8.56
N SER A 66 10.27 6.31 -7.64
CA SER A 66 8.95 6.15 -7.05
C SER A 66 9.01 6.17 -5.53
N THR A 67 7.93 6.66 -4.93
CA THR A 67 7.78 6.80 -3.49
C THR A 67 6.47 6.16 -3.03
N LEU A 68 6.56 5.31 -2.01
CA LEU A 68 5.44 4.71 -1.31
C LEU A 68 5.39 5.24 0.12
N LYS A 69 4.23 5.78 0.54
CA LYS A 69 3.97 6.14 1.94
C LYS A 69 2.86 5.24 2.47
N TYR A 70 3.09 4.63 3.62
CA TYR A 70 2.18 3.68 4.24
C TYR A 70 2.30 3.74 5.77
N PRO A 71 1.26 3.42 6.54
CA PRO A 71 1.34 3.34 7.99
C PRO A 71 2.11 2.08 8.42
N GLU A 72 2.78 2.12 9.55
CA GLU A 72 3.39 0.94 10.16
C GLU A 72 2.33 -0.14 10.44
N HIS A 73 1.15 0.29 10.92
CA HIS A 73 -0.01 -0.56 11.17
C HIS A 73 -1.25 0.00 10.46
N PHE A 74 -1.92 -0.84 9.69
CA PHE A 74 -3.18 -0.45 9.05
C PHE A 74 -4.30 -0.26 10.08
N ALA A 75 -5.29 0.54 9.71
CA ALA A 75 -6.52 0.67 10.48
C ALA A 75 -7.35 -0.62 10.40
N GLU A 76 -8.25 -0.83 11.36
CA GLU A 76 -9.12 -2.01 11.36
C GLU A 76 -10.08 -2.03 10.15
N ASP A 77 -10.51 -0.85 9.70
CA ASP A 77 -11.49 -0.65 8.64
C ASP A 77 -10.90 -0.48 7.25
N LYS A 78 -9.62 -0.07 7.13
CA LYS A 78 -8.99 0.21 5.83
C LYS A 78 -7.48 -0.05 5.80
N ARG A 79 -6.97 -0.41 4.63
CA ARG A 79 -5.55 -0.50 4.30
C ARG A 79 -5.22 0.58 3.28
N GLU A 80 -4.68 1.70 3.71
CA GLU A 80 -4.44 2.85 2.83
C GLU A 80 -2.95 3.14 2.67
N VAL A 81 -2.52 3.35 1.43
CA VAL A 81 -1.16 3.75 1.06
C VAL A 81 -1.20 4.89 0.06
N ASN A 82 -0.13 5.68 -0.01
CA ASN A 82 0.03 6.74 -1.01
C ASN A 82 1.17 6.37 -1.96
N LEU A 83 0.92 6.47 -3.26
CA LEU A 83 1.89 6.22 -4.31
C LEU A 83 2.16 7.49 -5.12
N GLN A 84 3.44 7.82 -5.28
CA GLN A 84 3.94 8.73 -6.30
C GLN A 84 4.93 7.96 -7.17
N GLY A 85 4.75 7.99 -8.48
CA GLY A 85 5.59 7.21 -9.39
C GLY A 85 4.91 5.92 -9.87
N GLU A 86 5.65 4.84 -9.93
CA GLU A 86 5.21 3.58 -10.52
C GLU A 86 5.50 2.39 -9.59
N ALA A 87 4.51 1.50 -9.42
CA ALA A 87 4.66 0.27 -8.66
C ALA A 87 3.75 -0.85 -9.18
N PHE A 88 4.20 -2.09 -9.02
CA PHE A 88 3.35 -3.27 -9.13
C PHE A 88 2.96 -3.72 -7.71
N PHE A 89 1.68 -3.98 -7.52
CA PHE A 89 1.09 -4.41 -6.26
C PHE A 89 0.59 -5.85 -6.39
N ASP A 90 0.98 -6.72 -5.49
CA ASP A 90 0.33 -8.01 -5.25
C ASP A 90 -0.33 -7.97 -3.88
N VAL A 91 -1.60 -7.53 -3.87
CA VAL A 91 -2.36 -7.28 -2.65
C VAL A 91 -2.93 -8.57 -2.08
N ALA A 92 -2.72 -8.80 -0.78
CA ALA A 92 -3.28 -9.92 -0.04
C ALA A 92 -4.81 -9.85 -0.02
N LYS A 93 -5.47 -11.00 -0.28
CA LYS A 93 -6.93 -11.08 -0.33
C LYS A 93 -7.54 -10.92 1.05
N LYS A 94 -8.27 -9.82 1.26
CA LYS A 94 -9.08 -9.54 2.46
C LYS A 94 -10.39 -8.87 2.04
N PRO A 95 -11.48 -9.63 1.83
CA PRO A 95 -12.74 -9.09 1.31
C PRO A 95 -13.39 -8.05 2.22
N GLU A 96 -13.19 -8.15 3.54
CA GLU A 96 -13.81 -7.28 4.55
C GLU A 96 -13.04 -5.97 4.77
N GLN A 97 -11.81 -5.84 4.22
CA GLN A 97 -10.96 -4.68 4.43
C GLN A 97 -10.33 -4.25 3.11
N ALA A 98 -10.90 -3.25 2.46
CA ALA A 98 -10.39 -2.74 1.20
C ALA A 98 -8.94 -2.22 1.33
N PHE A 99 -8.14 -2.45 0.29
CA PHE A 99 -6.83 -1.85 0.11
C PHE A 99 -6.96 -0.65 -0.82
N THR A 100 -6.58 0.52 -0.36
CA THR A 100 -6.74 1.78 -1.09
C THR A 100 -5.38 2.37 -1.41
N ILE A 101 -5.16 2.71 -2.69
CA ILE A 101 -3.98 3.46 -3.13
C ILE A 101 -4.42 4.87 -3.49
N GLU A 102 -3.87 5.83 -2.78
CA GLU A 102 -4.03 7.25 -3.09
C GLU A 102 -2.91 7.71 -4.01
N THR A 103 -3.28 8.35 -5.12
CA THR A 103 -2.37 9.09 -6.00
C THR A 103 -2.81 10.56 -6.09
N ALA A 104 -2.06 11.40 -6.79
CA ALA A 104 -2.41 12.80 -6.96
C ALA A 104 -3.81 13.01 -7.57
N ARG A 105 -4.21 12.19 -8.55
CA ARG A 105 -5.44 12.38 -9.34
C ARG A 105 -6.48 11.28 -9.16
N VAL A 106 -6.06 10.10 -8.78
CA VAL A 106 -6.87 8.87 -8.80
C VAL A 106 -6.78 8.16 -7.47
N ARG A 107 -7.92 7.57 -7.04
CA ARG A 107 -8.00 6.60 -5.95
C ARG A 107 -8.27 5.23 -6.55
N VAL A 108 -7.52 4.24 -6.07
CA VAL A 108 -7.64 2.84 -6.48
C VAL A 108 -8.05 1.99 -5.30
N GLU A 109 -9.09 1.16 -5.44
CA GLU A 109 -9.60 0.28 -4.37
C GLU A 109 -9.62 -1.16 -4.86
N VAL A 110 -9.10 -2.08 -4.03
CA VAL A 110 -9.05 -3.52 -4.31
C VAL A 110 -9.30 -4.36 -3.05
N LEU A 111 -9.69 -5.63 -3.22
CA LEU A 111 -9.87 -6.59 -2.13
C LEU A 111 -8.82 -7.71 -2.11
N GLY A 112 -8.03 -7.85 -3.19
CA GLY A 112 -7.03 -8.90 -3.32
C GLY A 112 -6.68 -9.15 -4.79
N THR A 113 -5.79 -8.35 -5.34
CA THR A 113 -5.58 -8.13 -6.76
C THR A 113 -4.10 -7.96 -7.04
N ALA A 114 -3.64 -8.42 -8.19
CA ALA A 114 -2.30 -8.13 -8.70
C ALA A 114 -2.40 -7.19 -9.90
N PHE A 115 -1.77 -6.02 -9.83
CA PHE A 115 -1.88 -4.96 -10.83
C PHE A 115 -0.72 -3.97 -10.72
N ASN A 116 -0.42 -3.25 -11.80
CA ASN A 116 0.49 -2.13 -11.74
C ASN A 116 -0.25 -0.79 -11.73
N VAL A 117 0.38 0.22 -11.15
CA VAL A 117 -0.07 1.61 -11.19
C VAL A 117 1.09 2.48 -11.64
N ARG A 118 0.86 3.37 -12.61
CA ARG A 118 1.79 4.42 -13.02
C ARG A 118 1.14 5.77 -12.84
N SER A 119 1.70 6.58 -11.94
CA SER A 119 1.21 7.92 -11.57
C SER A 119 2.38 8.91 -11.44
N ASN A 120 3.28 8.89 -12.43
CA ASN A 120 4.40 9.83 -12.51
C ASN A 120 3.92 11.20 -12.99
N GLU A 121 4.59 12.27 -12.55
CA GLU A 121 4.34 13.61 -13.07
C GLU A 121 4.68 13.69 -14.57
N GLY A 122 3.86 14.43 -15.32
CA GLY A 122 4.06 14.60 -16.76
C GLY A 122 3.72 13.39 -17.64
N VAL A 123 3.29 12.27 -17.03
CA VAL A 123 2.87 11.06 -17.76
C VAL A 123 1.40 10.79 -17.46
N PRO A 124 0.57 10.38 -18.44
CA PRO A 124 -0.80 9.96 -18.18
C PRO A 124 -0.85 8.84 -17.14
N PHE A 125 -1.78 8.95 -16.17
CA PHE A 125 -2.06 7.86 -15.26
C PHE A 125 -2.44 6.61 -16.05
N SER A 126 -1.89 5.46 -15.67
CA SER A 126 -2.31 4.16 -16.20
C SER A 126 -2.28 3.09 -15.11
N LEU A 127 -3.19 2.12 -15.22
CA LEU A 127 -3.27 0.96 -14.36
C LEU A 127 -3.62 -0.26 -15.21
N SER A 128 -2.87 -1.35 -15.10
CA SER A 128 -3.14 -2.63 -15.78
C SER A 128 -3.29 -3.75 -14.76
N VAL A 129 -4.26 -4.63 -14.97
CA VAL A 129 -4.62 -5.69 -14.02
C VAL A 129 -4.10 -7.05 -14.50
N LYS A 130 -3.20 -7.67 -13.69
CA LYS A 130 -2.69 -9.04 -13.90
C LYS A 130 -3.69 -10.09 -13.42
N ARG A 131 -4.33 -9.85 -12.26
CA ARG A 131 -5.26 -10.79 -11.61
C ARG A 131 -6.26 -10.06 -10.74
N GLY A 132 -7.54 -10.43 -10.83
CA GLY A 132 -8.63 -9.88 -10.00
C GLY A 132 -9.35 -8.72 -10.65
N LYS A 133 -9.90 -7.83 -9.81
CA LYS A 133 -10.70 -6.67 -10.23
C LYS A 133 -10.33 -5.44 -9.40
N VAL A 134 -10.22 -4.31 -10.06
CA VAL A 134 -9.84 -3.02 -9.48
C VAL A 134 -10.95 -2.01 -9.70
N LYS A 135 -11.28 -1.22 -8.67
CA LYS A 135 -12.12 -0.04 -8.79
C LYS A 135 -11.22 1.19 -8.84
N VAL A 136 -11.40 2.02 -9.85
CA VAL A 136 -10.60 3.24 -10.09
C VAL A 136 -11.54 4.45 -10.07
N LEU A 137 -11.25 5.41 -9.19
CA LEU A 137 -12.02 6.65 -9.01
C LEU A 137 -11.15 7.85 -9.42
N LEU A 138 -11.61 8.63 -10.37
CA LEU A 138 -11.03 9.94 -10.72
C LEU A 138 -11.58 11.01 -9.78
N LYS A 139 -10.70 11.63 -8.98
CA LYS A 139 -11.11 12.46 -7.82
C LYS A 139 -11.86 13.74 -8.22
N GLN A 140 -11.48 14.38 -9.33
CA GLN A 140 -12.06 15.66 -9.74
C GLN A 140 -13.40 15.52 -10.44
N GLU A 141 -13.54 14.50 -11.28
CA GLU A 141 -14.71 14.27 -12.13
C GLU A 141 -15.70 13.27 -11.50
N GLU A 142 -15.37 12.70 -10.33
CA GLU A 142 -16.13 11.62 -9.65
C GLU A 142 -16.42 10.40 -10.55
N GLN A 143 -15.68 10.29 -11.68
CA GLN A 143 -15.82 9.15 -12.58
C GLN A 143 -15.26 7.89 -11.93
N THR A 144 -16.06 6.81 -11.93
CA THR A 144 -15.64 5.50 -11.43
C THR A 144 -15.68 4.48 -12.55
N VAL A 145 -14.60 3.69 -12.69
CA VAL A 145 -14.54 2.56 -13.61
C VAL A 145 -14.07 1.31 -12.86
N PHE A 146 -14.46 0.14 -13.39
CA PHE A 146 -13.95 -1.15 -12.95
C PHE A 146 -13.04 -1.70 -14.04
N VAL A 147 -11.89 -2.27 -13.64
CA VAL A 147 -10.87 -2.83 -14.52
C VAL A 147 -10.64 -4.27 -14.09
N GLU A 148 -10.76 -5.21 -15.03
CA GLU A 148 -10.61 -6.65 -14.78
C GLU A 148 -9.26 -7.18 -15.26
N ALA A 149 -8.95 -8.43 -14.93
CA ALA A 149 -7.70 -9.06 -15.36
C ALA A 149 -7.58 -9.04 -16.90
N GLY A 150 -6.42 -8.62 -17.41
CA GLY A 150 -6.18 -8.43 -18.84
C GLY A 150 -6.60 -7.07 -19.40
N GLU A 151 -7.12 -6.18 -18.56
CA GLU A 151 -7.49 -4.83 -18.96
C GLU A 151 -6.52 -3.77 -18.40
N THR A 152 -6.49 -2.64 -19.08
CA THR A 152 -5.74 -1.43 -18.73
C THR A 152 -6.66 -0.23 -18.75
N VAL A 153 -6.60 0.63 -17.75
CA VAL A 153 -7.22 1.95 -17.74
C VAL A 153 -6.16 3.03 -17.89
N ILE A 154 -6.45 4.05 -18.71
CA ILE A 154 -5.61 5.22 -18.92
C ILE A 154 -6.44 6.47 -18.68
N LEU A 155 -5.85 7.48 -18.01
CA LEU A 155 -6.46 8.81 -17.88
C LEU A 155 -6.03 9.65 -19.07
N GLN A 156 -6.95 9.91 -19.98
CA GLN A 156 -6.75 10.69 -21.18
C GLN A 156 -7.88 11.72 -21.38
N GLY A 157 -7.51 12.97 -21.68
CA GLY A 157 -8.50 14.03 -21.92
C GLY A 157 -9.45 14.31 -20.74
N GLY A 158 -9.04 14.04 -19.50
CA GLY A 158 -9.87 14.20 -18.29
C GLY A 158 -10.81 13.03 -18.01
N SER A 159 -10.74 11.94 -18.77
CA SER A 159 -11.59 10.74 -18.60
C SER A 159 -10.78 9.47 -18.45
N LEU A 160 -11.32 8.51 -17.70
CA LEU A 160 -10.76 7.16 -17.56
C LEU A 160 -11.28 6.29 -18.72
N LEU A 161 -10.37 5.78 -19.54
CA LEU A 161 -10.64 4.90 -20.67
C LEU A 161 -10.09 3.52 -20.39
N VAL A 162 -10.94 2.49 -20.48
CA VAL A 162 -10.57 1.08 -20.28
C VAL A 162 -10.43 0.39 -21.62
N SER A 163 -9.36 -0.40 -21.81
CA SER A 163 -9.08 -1.20 -22.99
C SER A 163 -8.40 -2.51 -22.59
N GLU A 164 -8.27 -3.46 -23.52
CA GLU A 164 -7.42 -4.64 -23.30
C GLU A 164 -5.96 -4.25 -23.13
N THR A 165 -5.24 -5.03 -22.34
CA THR A 165 -3.80 -4.85 -22.11
C THR A 165 -3.01 -5.30 -23.34
N GLU A 166 -2.35 -4.40 -24.03
CA GLU A 166 -1.58 -4.68 -25.25
C GLU A 166 -0.38 -5.59 -25.02
N ASN A 167 0.31 -5.43 -23.88
CA ASN A 167 1.49 -6.21 -23.52
C ASN A 167 1.34 -6.87 -22.15
N PRO A 168 0.96 -8.15 -22.08
CA PRO A 168 0.82 -8.88 -20.81
C PRO A 168 2.15 -9.15 -20.10
N GLU A 169 3.29 -9.09 -20.80
CA GLU A 169 4.64 -9.26 -20.20
C GLU A 169 5.10 -8.03 -19.42
N LEU A 170 4.32 -6.94 -19.43
CA LEU A 170 4.64 -5.71 -18.70
C LEU A 170 4.90 -5.94 -17.20
N PHE A 171 4.33 -7.00 -16.62
CA PHE A 171 4.48 -7.31 -15.20
C PHE A 171 5.83 -7.93 -14.85
N ASP A 172 6.46 -8.65 -15.80
CA ASP A 172 7.72 -9.38 -15.58
C ASP A 172 8.88 -8.43 -15.29
N ARG A 173 8.82 -7.20 -15.80
CA ARG A 173 9.83 -6.18 -15.54
C ARG A 173 9.98 -5.80 -14.07
N TYR A 174 8.92 -5.99 -13.26
CA TYR A 174 8.94 -5.68 -11.83
C TYR A 174 9.56 -6.79 -10.99
N THR A 175 9.52 -8.02 -11.48
CA THR A 175 9.98 -9.22 -10.74
C THR A 175 11.33 -9.75 -11.23
N SER A 176 11.78 -9.35 -12.43
CA SER A 176 13.01 -9.84 -13.04
C SER A 176 14.30 -9.37 -12.35
N ASN A 177 14.29 -8.15 -11.80
CA ASN A 177 15.45 -7.58 -11.13
C ASN A 177 14.97 -6.80 -9.88
N ILE A 178 15.09 -7.44 -8.73
CA ILE A 178 14.49 -6.98 -7.47
C ILE A 178 15.54 -6.81 -6.39
N ARG A 179 15.31 -5.83 -5.51
CA ARG A 179 16.13 -5.55 -4.34
C ARG A 179 15.26 -5.50 -3.10
N PHE A 180 15.73 -6.14 -2.06
CA PHE A 180 15.23 -5.99 -0.70
C PHE A 180 16.23 -5.15 0.11
N LYS A 181 15.75 -4.20 0.90
CA LYS A 181 16.57 -3.31 1.70
C LYS A 181 16.14 -3.41 3.16
N ASP A 182 17.02 -3.99 3.99
CA ASP A 182 16.77 -4.16 5.41
C ASP A 182 15.40 -4.81 5.72
N GLU A 183 15.07 -5.90 4.98
CA GLU A 183 13.83 -6.67 5.14
C GLU A 183 14.03 -7.91 6.01
N CYS A 184 12.98 -8.31 6.74
CA CYS A 184 12.98 -9.60 7.44
C CYS A 184 13.03 -10.75 6.43
N LEU A 185 13.78 -11.82 6.75
CA LEU A 185 13.90 -12.98 5.87
C LEU A 185 12.53 -13.58 5.51
N GLU A 186 11.60 -13.66 6.46
CA GLU A 186 10.25 -14.18 6.19
C GLU A 186 9.49 -13.35 5.16
N ASP A 187 9.68 -12.02 5.14
CA ASP A 187 9.05 -11.12 4.17
C ASP A 187 9.68 -11.26 2.78
N VAL A 188 11.02 -11.41 2.72
CA VAL A 188 11.75 -11.74 1.50
C VAL A 188 11.25 -13.06 0.93
N LEU A 189 11.18 -14.12 1.74
CA LEU A 189 10.69 -15.44 1.31
C LEU A 189 9.23 -15.40 0.86
N ARG A 190 8.38 -14.63 1.53
CA ARG A 190 6.98 -14.44 1.13
C ARG A 190 6.87 -13.83 -0.26
N ALA A 191 7.65 -12.77 -0.54
CA ALA A 191 7.66 -12.14 -1.86
C ALA A 191 8.17 -13.08 -2.96
N ILE A 192 9.27 -13.79 -2.72
CA ILE A 192 9.85 -14.75 -3.67
C ILE A 192 8.88 -15.91 -3.94
N ASN A 193 8.26 -16.48 -2.90
CA ASN A 193 7.35 -17.61 -3.03
C ASN A 193 6.07 -17.27 -3.82
N LYS A 194 5.63 -16.02 -3.81
CA LYS A 194 4.46 -15.57 -4.62
C LYS A 194 4.72 -15.67 -6.12
N GLU A 195 5.94 -15.42 -6.57
CA GLU A 195 6.32 -15.47 -7.99
C GLU A 195 6.90 -16.84 -8.40
N SER A 196 7.21 -17.73 -7.42
CA SER A 196 7.81 -19.03 -7.67
C SER A 196 6.75 -20.07 -8.00
N ALA A 197 6.67 -20.49 -9.28
CA ALA A 197 5.70 -21.48 -9.75
C ALA A 197 5.88 -22.85 -9.04
N GLY A 198 5.15 -23.07 -7.95
CA GLY A 198 5.10 -24.33 -7.23
C GLY A 198 6.27 -24.61 -6.27
N TRP A 199 7.28 -23.73 -6.21
CA TRP A 199 8.36 -23.80 -5.21
C TRP A 199 8.02 -23.03 -3.95
N GLN A 200 8.53 -23.51 -2.79
CA GLN A 200 8.43 -22.82 -1.51
C GLN A 200 9.78 -22.82 -0.82
N ILE A 201 10.25 -21.64 -0.42
CA ILE A 201 11.45 -21.48 0.41
C ILE A 201 10.97 -21.08 1.82
N GLU A 202 11.42 -21.81 2.84
CA GLU A 202 10.95 -21.65 4.21
C GLU A 202 12.10 -21.52 5.19
N ALA A 203 11.97 -20.65 6.18
CA ALA A 203 12.88 -20.60 7.31
C ALA A 203 12.45 -21.65 8.33
N ALA A 204 13.39 -22.48 8.83
CA ALA A 204 13.11 -23.57 9.77
C ALA A 204 12.65 -23.08 11.15
N SER A 205 12.92 -21.82 11.50
CA SER A 205 12.49 -21.23 12.77
C SER A 205 12.03 -19.78 12.62
N PRO A 206 11.09 -19.32 13.49
CA PRO A 206 10.65 -17.92 13.50
C PRO A 206 11.81 -16.95 13.82
N THR A 207 12.80 -17.36 14.60
CA THR A 207 13.98 -16.56 14.92
C THR A 207 14.79 -16.27 13.67
N LEU A 208 14.99 -17.28 12.84
CA LEU A 208 15.66 -17.13 11.55
C LEU A 208 14.86 -16.21 10.60
N GLY A 209 13.54 -16.36 10.56
CA GLY A 209 12.64 -15.53 9.75
C GLY A 209 12.73 -14.03 10.08
N LYS A 210 13.07 -13.67 11.32
CA LYS A 210 13.22 -12.27 11.78
C LYS A 210 14.58 -11.65 11.45
N ARG A 211 15.56 -12.43 10.99
CA ARG A 211 16.84 -11.87 10.55
C ARG A 211 16.65 -10.94 9.38
N ARG A 212 17.31 -9.80 9.42
CA ARG A 212 17.19 -8.76 8.37
C ARG A 212 18.31 -8.89 7.35
N LEU A 213 17.98 -8.65 6.09
CA LEU A 213 18.96 -8.67 5.01
C LEU A 213 18.71 -7.58 3.97
N THR A 214 19.78 -7.21 3.29
CA THR A 214 19.74 -6.40 2.06
C THR A 214 20.33 -7.27 0.96
N VAL A 215 19.56 -7.53 -0.09
CA VAL A 215 19.93 -8.47 -1.16
C VAL A 215 19.30 -8.06 -2.48
N GLU A 216 19.98 -8.37 -3.58
CA GLU A 216 19.48 -8.22 -4.95
C GLU A 216 19.39 -9.58 -5.63
N PHE A 217 18.30 -9.78 -6.37
CA PHE A 217 18.07 -10.96 -7.21
C PHE A 217 17.79 -10.53 -8.64
N SER A 218 18.41 -11.21 -9.61
CA SER A 218 18.27 -10.94 -11.05
C SER A 218 17.96 -12.22 -11.79
N ASN A 219 16.68 -12.45 -12.09
CA ASN A 219 16.22 -13.68 -12.77
C ASN A 219 16.72 -14.99 -12.14
N ASN A 220 16.87 -15.00 -10.81
CA ASN A 220 17.36 -16.16 -10.08
C ASN A 220 16.28 -17.24 -9.97
N SER A 221 16.68 -18.51 -10.13
CA SER A 221 15.81 -19.63 -9.79
C SER A 221 15.58 -19.69 -8.28
N PRO A 222 14.49 -20.33 -7.80
CA PRO A 222 14.25 -20.51 -6.37
C PRO A 222 15.41 -21.17 -5.63
N GLU A 223 16.08 -22.14 -6.28
CA GLU A 223 17.25 -22.81 -5.76
C GLU A 223 18.41 -21.83 -5.57
N SER A 224 18.71 -21.01 -6.60
CA SER A 224 19.78 -20.01 -6.54
C SER A 224 19.51 -18.95 -5.49
N VAL A 225 18.23 -18.54 -5.31
CA VAL A 225 17.81 -17.62 -4.25
C VAL A 225 18.08 -18.24 -2.88
N ALA A 226 17.67 -19.51 -2.65
CA ALA A 226 17.90 -20.20 -1.40
C ALA A 226 19.40 -20.34 -1.08
N GLU A 227 20.22 -20.69 -2.07
CA GLU A 227 21.68 -20.79 -1.92
C GLU A 227 22.32 -19.45 -1.53
N LEU A 228 21.96 -18.36 -2.20
CA LEU A 228 22.46 -17.01 -1.88
C LEU A 228 22.11 -16.60 -0.45
N ILE A 229 20.89 -16.90 0.00
CA ILE A 229 20.47 -16.63 1.38
C ILE A 229 21.26 -17.51 2.37
N CYS A 230 21.45 -18.80 2.05
CA CYS A 230 22.23 -19.71 2.87
C CYS A 230 23.68 -19.24 3.03
N TRP A 231 24.31 -18.77 1.97
CA TRP A 231 25.67 -18.21 2.04
C TRP A 231 25.72 -16.91 2.87
N THR A 232 24.70 -16.06 2.73
CA THR A 232 24.65 -14.78 3.46
C THR A 232 24.57 -14.96 4.99
N PHE A 233 23.85 -15.98 5.44
CA PHE A 233 23.59 -16.21 6.86
C PHE A 233 24.32 -17.44 7.46
N ASP A 234 25.16 -18.11 6.68
CA ASP A 234 25.84 -19.36 7.06
C ASP A 234 24.84 -20.45 7.48
N LEU A 235 23.85 -20.71 6.58
CA LEU A 235 22.78 -21.65 6.81
C LEU A 235 22.98 -22.93 5.98
N LYS A 236 22.29 -23.97 6.39
CA LYS A 236 22.09 -25.20 5.64
C LYS A 236 20.80 -25.11 4.82
N CYS A 237 20.89 -25.43 3.52
CA CYS A 237 19.72 -25.58 2.66
C CYS A 237 19.39 -27.06 2.50
N THR A 238 18.16 -27.46 2.86
CA THR A 238 17.67 -28.85 2.70
C THR A 238 16.48 -28.87 1.77
N ARG A 239 16.57 -29.68 0.70
CA ARG A 239 15.48 -29.86 -0.26
C ARG A 239 14.54 -31.00 0.16
N GLN A 240 13.24 -30.73 0.18
CA GLN A 240 12.15 -31.68 0.43
C GLN A 240 11.08 -31.54 -0.66
N GLY A 241 11.23 -32.28 -1.77
CA GLY A 241 10.37 -32.14 -2.95
C GLY A 241 10.50 -30.73 -3.55
N ASN A 242 9.41 -29.97 -3.57
CA ASN A 242 9.37 -28.58 -4.05
C ASN A 242 9.58 -27.53 -2.92
N ARG A 243 10.04 -27.98 -1.74
CA ARG A 243 10.32 -27.10 -0.61
C ARG A 243 11.82 -27.05 -0.35
N LEU A 244 12.33 -25.86 -0.11
CA LEU A 244 13.71 -25.56 0.29
C LEU A 244 13.66 -25.01 1.71
N ILE A 245 14.22 -25.75 2.66
CA ILE A 245 14.19 -25.39 4.08
C ILE A 245 15.56 -24.84 4.47
N LEU A 246 15.56 -23.59 4.94
CA LEU A 246 16.75 -22.89 5.43
C LEU A 246 16.85 -23.09 6.94
N SER A 247 17.93 -23.70 7.42
CA SER A 247 18.15 -24.00 8.84
C SER A 247 19.53 -23.56 9.31
N GLU A 248 19.68 -23.26 10.58
CA GLU A 248 20.99 -23.07 11.20
C GLU A 248 21.78 -24.39 11.15
N GLN A 249 23.12 -24.28 11.13
CA GLN A 249 24.01 -25.45 11.06
C GLN A 249 24.03 -26.21 12.39
#